data_9d8e983bc4f37d6913147462e1a88875
#
_entry.id   9d8e983bc4f37d6913147462e1a88875
#
_cell.length_a   1.000
_cell.length_b   1.000
_cell.length_c   1.000
_cell.angle_alpha   90.00
_cell.angle_beta   90.00
_cell.angle_gamma   90.00
#
_symmetry.space_group_name_H-M   'P 1'
#
loop_
_entity.id
_entity.type
_entity.pdbx_description
1 polymer ?
#
loop_
_entity_poly.entity_id
_entity_poly.type
_entity_poly.pdbx_seq_one_letter_code
_entity_poly.pdbx_strand_id
1 'polypeptide(L)'
;MAQRRIYKDVTETMGDTPLIQLNLVGAGLPARIVIKHEGFNPFNSVKDRIGTAMIDDAISDGSLRPGMVIVEPTSGNTGIGLAYAAVARGYRCVFTMPETMTIERRNMLRALGCKFVLTEGPKGMKGAIARAEQIMTKLGDRAWMPRQFDNPSNPAVHYRTTGPEIWEGTAGAVDIFVAGVGTGGTITGAGRYLREKKPSIRIVAVEPAESPVLSGGEPSPHKQQGIGAGFIPGNLDTKIYQEVIKVTNDDAIAMARRLARQEAIFAGISSGSITWAAVQVASRPENKGKLVVSVICDFGERYLSNPVYADLPDPDYSDLEAALA
;
A
#
# COMPACT_ATOMS: atom_id res chain seq x y z
N MET A 1 -12.44 -20.44 -14.65
CA MET A 1 -11.38 -21.04 -13.79
C MET A 1 -10.06 -20.48 -14.24
N ALA A 2 -9.23 -19.95 -13.35
CA ALA A 2 -7.88 -19.52 -13.71
C ALA A 2 -7.11 -20.71 -14.30
N GLN A 3 -6.48 -20.50 -15.45
CA GLN A 3 -5.71 -21.53 -16.12
C GLN A 3 -4.52 -21.89 -15.22
N ARG A 4 -4.42 -23.13 -14.74
CA ARG A 4 -3.26 -23.62 -13.97
C ARG A 4 -2.05 -23.56 -14.89
N ARG A 5 -1.05 -22.74 -14.56
CA ARG A 5 0.17 -22.59 -15.34
C ARG A 5 1.40 -22.64 -14.43
N ILE A 6 2.52 -23.02 -15.00
CA ILE A 6 3.83 -22.86 -14.35
C ILE A 6 4.30 -21.44 -14.69
N TYR A 7 4.55 -20.64 -13.67
CA TYR A 7 5.08 -19.29 -13.80
C TYR A 7 6.60 -19.35 -14.05
N LYS A 8 7.11 -18.42 -14.84
CA LYS A 8 8.54 -18.33 -15.15
C LYS A 8 9.36 -17.93 -13.91
N ASP A 9 8.85 -16.99 -13.15
CA ASP A 9 9.42 -16.56 -11.87
C ASP A 9 8.31 -15.98 -10.97
N VAL A 10 8.68 -15.62 -9.75
CA VAL A 10 7.75 -15.13 -8.73
C VAL A 10 7.05 -13.81 -9.11
N THR A 11 7.66 -12.99 -9.96
CA THR A 11 7.06 -11.69 -10.36
C THR A 11 5.81 -11.86 -11.23
N GLU A 12 5.69 -12.97 -11.97
CA GLU A 12 4.49 -13.29 -12.75
C GLU A 12 3.27 -13.66 -11.90
N THR A 13 3.46 -13.88 -10.58
CA THR A 13 2.35 -14.14 -9.65
C THR A 13 1.77 -12.87 -9.05
N MET A 14 2.30 -11.70 -9.42
CA MET A 14 1.83 -10.40 -8.97
C MET A 14 0.48 -10.06 -9.64
N GLY A 15 -0.45 -9.52 -8.87
CA GLY A 15 -1.76 -9.12 -9.37
C GLY A 15 -2.83 -10.19 -9.16
N ASP A 16 -3.95 -10.07 -9.86
CA ASP A 16 -5.15 -10.91 -9.71
C ASP A 16 -5.57 -11.12 -8.25
N THR A 17 -5.35 -10.09 -7.43
CA THR A 17 -5.66 -10.14 -6.00
C THR A 17 -7.17 -10.18 -5.78
N PRO A 18 -7.65 -10.89 -4.73
CA PRO A 18 -9.08 -11.09 -4.55
C PRO A 18 -9.83 -9.82 -4.18
N LEU A 19 -11.10 -9.77 -4.57
CA LEU A 19 -12.11 -8.87 -4.04
C LEU A 19 -12.94 -9.61 -3.00
N ILE A 20 -13.01 -9.08 -1.78
CA ILE A 20 -13.67 -9.71 -0.63
C ILE A 20 -14.74 -8.76 -0.09
N GLN A 21 -15.98 -9.23 0.04
CA GLN A 21 -17.06 -8.44 0.65
C GLN A 21 -16.90 -8.41 2.17
N LEU A 22 -17.06 -7.23 2.76
CA LEU A 22 -17.13 -7.08 4.21
C LEU A 22 -18.56 -7.33 4.67
N ASN A 23 -18.72 -8.29 5.59
CA ASN A 23 -20.03 -8.75 6.05
C ASN A 23 -20.38 -8.24 7.44
N LEU A 24 -19.43 -8.29 8.39
CA LEU A 24 -19.67 -7.86 9.78
C LEU A 24 -19.33 -6.39 9.99
N VAL A 25 -18.19 -5.92 9.43
CA VAL A 25 -17.83 -4.50 9.46
C VAL A 25 -18.81 -3.66 8.64
N GLY A 26 -19.35 -4.22 7.55
CA GLY A 26 -20.31 -3.60 6.65
C GLY A 26 -21.78 -3.86 7.01
N ALA A 27 -22.07 -4.58 8.09
CA ALA A 27 -23.44 -4.96 8.45
C ALA A 27 -24.35 -3.74 8.67
N GLY A 28 -25.54 -3.76 8.06
CA GLY A 28 -26.55 -2.72 8.23
C GLY A 28 -26.27 -1.39 7.51
N LEU A 29 -25.16 -1.29 6.78
CA LEU A 29 -24.85 -0.07 6.02
C LEU A 29 -25.72 0.06 4.78
N PRO A 30 -26.07 1.29 4.35
CA PRO A 30 -26.81 1.55 3.12
C PRO A 30 -26.13 1.03 1.86
N ALA A 31 -24.79 1.12 1.78
CA ALA A 31 -23.99 0.64 0.67
C ALA A 31 -23.21 -0.64 1.04
N ARG A 32 -22.89 -1.46 0.05
CA ARG A 32 -22.01 -2.63 0.22
C ARG A 32 -20.55 -2.21 0.13
N ILE A 33 -19.69 -2.85 0.93
CA ILE A 33 -18.25 -2.62 0.88
C ILE A 33 -17.56 -3.90 0.41
N VAL A 34 -16.68 -3.74 -0.59
CA VAL A 34 -15.78 -4.77 -1.08
C VAL A 34 -14.35 -4.24 -0.96
N ILE A 35 -13.44 -5.08 -0.51
CA ILE A 35 -12.02 -4.75 -0.43
C ILE A 35 -11.22 -5.45 -1.53
N LYS A 36 -10.30 -4.74 -2.15
CA LYS A 36 -9.25 -5.29 -3.02
C LYS A 36 -8.05 -5.64 -2.13
N HIS A 37 -7.80 -6.93 -1.93
CA HIS A 37 -6.84 -7.38 -0.93
C HIS A 37 -5.43 -7.54 -1.50
N GLU A 38 -4.67 -6.47 -1.53
CA GLU A 38 -3.31 -6.42 -2.08
C GLU A 38 -2.25 -7.19 -1.26
N GLY A 39 -2.61 -7.64 -0.06
CA GLY A 39 -1.77 -8.57 0.69
C GLY A 39 -1.57 -9.93 0.00
N PHE A 40 -2.40 -10.29 -0.97
CA PHE A 40 -2.24 -11.53 -1.74
C PHE A 40 -1.19 -11.45 -2.86
N ASN A 41 -0.53 -10.32 -3.03
CA ASN A 41 0.66 -10.25 -3.87
C ASN A 41 1.82 -11.08 -3.28
N PRO A 42 2.83 -11.50 -4.08
CA PRO A 42 3.87 -12.46 -3.67
C PRO A 42 4.67 -12.07 -2.42
N PHE A 43 4.86 -10.79 -2.17
CA PHE A 43 5.50 -10.27 -0.95
C PHE A 43 4.53 -9.46 -0.09
N ASN A 44 3.26 -9.81 -0.17
CA ASN A 44 2.18 -9.44 0.73
C ASN A 44 1.90 -7.94 0.81
N SER A 45 2.07 -7.19 -0.30
CA SER A 45 1.67 -5.79 -0.35
C SER A 45 1.39 -5.25 -1.75
N VAL A 46 0.65 -4.14 -1.79
CA VAL A 46 0.39 -3.35 -3.00
C VAL A 46 1.69 -2.86 -3.68
N LYS A 47 2.80 -2.80 -2.95
CA LYS A 47 4.08 -2.31 -3.47
C LYS A 47 4.81 -3.32 -4.36
N ASP A 48 4.38 -4.56 -4.35
CA ASP A 48 4.90 -5.58 -5.25
C ASP A 48 4.62 -5.21 -6.71
N ARG A 49 3.46 -4.61 -6.96
CA ARG A 49 3.10 -4.10 -8.29
C ARG A 49 4.07 -3.03 -8.78
N ILE A 50 4.30 -2.01 -7.97
CA ILE A 50 5.17 -0.89 -8.38
C ILE A 50 6.65 -1.29 -8.40
N GLY A 51 7.08 -2.18 -7.48
CA GLY A 51 8.45 -2.70 -7.46
C GLY A 51 8.79 -3.42 -8.76
N THR A 52 7.92 -4.33 -9.21
CA THR A 52 8.07 -5.04 -10.47
C THR A 52 8.02 -4.08 -11.66
N ALA A 53 6.99 -3.24 -11.74
CA ALA A 53 6.79 -2.36 -12.89
C ALA A 53 7.92 -1.36 -13.10
N MET A 54 8.38 -0.70 -12.03
CA MET A 54 9.48 0.28 -12.14
C MET A 54 10.78 -0.38 -12.64
N ILE A 55 11.08 -1.61 -12.19
CA ILE A 55 12.27 -2.34 -12.62
C ILE A 55 12.11 -2.80 -14.07
N ASP A 56 11.00 -3.42 -14.43
CA ASP A 56 10.77 -3.97 -15.77
C ASP A 56 10.71 -2.86 -16.83
N ASP A 57 10.05 -1.74 -16.54
CA ASP A 57 10.01 -0.58 -17.44
C ASP A 57 11.41 0.03 -17.61
N ALA A 58 12.22 0.14 -16.52
CA ALA A 58 13.58 0.66 -16.58
C ALA A 58 14.57 -0.27 -17.32
N ILE A 59 14.35 -1.58 -17.28
CA ILE A 59 15.13 -2.54 -18.10
C ILE A 59 14.72 -2.36 -19.56
N SER A 60 13.45 -2.22 -19.85
CA SER A 60 12.91 -2.09 -21.20
C SER A 60 13.36 -0.80 -21.90
N ASP A 61 13.43 0.31 -21.18
CA ASP A 61 13.89 1.61 -21.75
C ASP A 61 15.41 1.81 -21.69
N GLY A 62 16.17 0.87 -21.08
CA GLY A 62 17.61 0.91 -20.97
C GLY A 62 18.16 1.81 -19.86
N SER A 63 17.32 2.39 -19.02
CA SER A 63 17.77 3.21 -17.87
C SER A 63 18.35 2.35 -16.74
N LEU A 64 17.89 1.10 -16.59
CA LEU A 64 18.48 0.10 -15.70
C LEU A 64 19.23 -0.98 -16.54
N ARG A 65 20.53 -0.87 -16.61
CA ARG A 65 21.39 -1.78 -17.41
C ARG A 65 21.94 -2.91 -16.53
N PRO A 66 22.31 -4.06 -17.14
CA PRO A 66 22.97 -5.16 -16.43
C PRO A 66 24.18 -4.70 -15.62
N GLY A 67 24.31 -5.19 -14.38
CA GLY A 67 25.40 -4.83 -13.47
C GLY A 67 25.19 -3.57 -12.63
N MET A 68 24.22 -2.72 -12.97
CA MET A 68 23.85 -1.56 -12.14
C MET A 68 23.27 -1.99 -10.78
N VAL A 69 23.34 -1.08 -9.81
CA VAL A 69 22.80 -1.25 -8.47
C VAL A 69 21.54 -0.38 -8.33
N ILE A 70 20.47 -0.96 -7.84
CA ILE A 70 19.25 -0.23 -7.52
C ILE A 70 19.42 0.44 -6.16
N VAL A 71 19.22 1.76 -6.10
CA VAL A 71 19.33 2.54 -4.86
C VAL A 71 17.99 3.25 -4.61
N GLU A 72 17.37 3.05 -3.44
CA GLU A 72 16.11 3.74 -3.11
C GLU A 72 16.06 4.11 -1.62
N PRO A 73 15.66 5.36 -1.30
CA PRO A 73 15.34 5.73 0.07
C PRO A 73 13.96 5.18 0.44
N THR A 74 13.93 4.08 1.17
CA THR A 74 12.66 3.46 1.55
C THR A 74 12.79 2.67 2.84
N SER A 75 11.80 2.83 3.69
CA SER A 75 11.71 2.15 4.98
C SER A 75 10.54 1.16 5.04
N GLY A 76 9.80 1.02 3.96
CA GLY A 76 8.55 0.29 3.95
C GLY A 76 8.44 -0.81 2.89
N ASN A 77 7.19 -1.09 2.53
CA ASN A 77 6.84 -2.13 1.57
C ASN A 77 7.47 -1.93 0.18
N THR A 78 7.77 -0.70 -0.22
CA THR A 78 8.43 -0.43 -1.51
C THR A 78 9.82 -1.04 -1.57
N GLY A 79 10.60 -0.97 -0.48
CA GLY A 79 11.89 -1.64 -0.43
C GLY A 79 11.78 -3.15 -0.62
N ILE A 80 10.76 -3.78 -0.02
CA ILE A 80 10.49 -5.21 -0.17
C ILE A 80 10.04 -5.51 -1.61
N GLY A 81 9.11 -4.72 -2.16
CA GLY A 81 8.63 -4.86 -3.54
C GLY A 81 9.72 -4.67 -4.59
N LEU A 82 10.68 -3.75 -4.36
CA LEU A 82 11.86 -3.61 -5.21
C LEU A 82 12.84 -4.78 -5.03
N ALA A 83 13.05 -5.22 -3.78
CA ALA A 83 14.01 -6.28 -3.48
C ALA A 83 13.66 -7.59 -4.19
N TYR A 84 12.42 -8.07 -4.08
CA TYR A 84 12.04 -9.35 -4.70
C TYR A 84 12.11 -9.28 -6.23
N ALA A 85 11.64 -8.18 -6.81
CA ALA A 85 11.69 -7.99 -8.25
C ALA A 85 13.13 -7.88 -8.76
N ALA A 86 13.99 -7.15 -8.04
CA ALA A 86 15.40 -7.04 -8.36
C ALA A 86 16.12 -8.39 -8.32
N VAL A 87 15.89 -9.18 -7.27
CA VAL A 87 16.45 -10.55 -7.15
C VAL A 87 16.00 -11.42 -8.32
N ALA A 88 14.72 -11.40 -8.68
CA ALA A 88 14.20 -12.15 -9.83
C ALA A 88 14.82 -11.72 -11.17
N ARG A 89 15.31 -10.49 -11.28
CA ARG A 89 15.99 -9.94 -12.48
C ARG A 89 17.50 -9.93 -12.39
N GLY A 90 18.11 -10.46 -11.30
CA GLY A 90 19.55 -10.53 -11.11
C GLY A 90 20.23 -9.21 -10.74
N TYR A 91 19.48 -8.24 -10.19
CA TYR A 91 20.03 -6.96 -9.75
C TYR A 91 20.28 -6.92 -8.24
N ARG A 92 21.27 -6.12 -7.85
CA ARG A 92 21.59 -5.84 -6.44
C ARG A 92 20.88 -4.57 -5.99
N CYS A 93 20.45 -4.56 -4.72
CA CYS A 93 19.80 -3.39 -4.10
C CYS A 93 20.58 -2.84 -2.92
N VAL A 94 20.55 -1.52 -2.78
CA VAL A 94 21.01 -0.78 -1.60
C VAL A 94 19.88 0.16 -1.18
N PHE A 95 19.30 -0.07 0.00
CA PHE A 95 18.26 0.79 0.53
C PHE A 95 18.80 1.67 1.64
N THR A 96 18.34 2.93 1.68
CA THR A 96 18.64 3.84 2.79
C THR A 96 17.38 4.02 3.63
N MET A 97 17.53 3.96 4.95
CA MET A 97 16.39 4.04 5.88
C MET A 97 16.82 4.54 7.26
N PRO A 98 15.92 5.20 8.01
CA PRO A 98 16.20 5.57 9.39
C PRO A 98 16.45 4.32 10.27
N GLU A 99 17.32 4.45 11.26
CA GLU A 99 17.63 3.38 12.23
C GLU A 99 16.43 2.99 13.11
N THR A 100 15.38 3.81 13.14
CA THR A 100 14.13 3.54 13.84
C THR A 100 13.24 2.49 13.17
N MET A 101 13.64 2.01 11.97
CA MET A 101 12.89 0.96 11.28
C MET A 101 12.94 -0.37 12.00
N THR A 102 11.81 -1.10 11.94
CA THR A 102 11.65 -2.38 12.64
C THR A 102 12.64 -3.43 12.15
N ILE A 103 13.03 -4.31 13.07
CA ILE A 103 14.02 -5.35 12.80
C ILE A 103 13.50 -6.38 11.78
N GLU A 104 12.19 -6.65 11.78
CA GLU A 104 11.54 -7.59 10.86
C GLU A 104 11.75 -7.17 9.40
N ARG A 105 11.55 -5.89 9.08
CA ARG A 105 11.78 -5.36 7.73
C ARG A 105 13.24 -5.44 7.31
N ARG A 106 14.16 -5.13 8.24
CA ARG A 106 15.61 -5.25 7.96
C ARG A 106 16.00 -6.70 7.69
N ASN A 107 15.45 -7.65 8.47
CA ASN A 107 15.73 -9.07 8.31
C ASN A 107 15.16 -9.60 6.99
N MET A 108 13.97 -9.16 6.57
CA MET A 108 13.40 -9.53 5.28
C MET A 108 14.27 -9.04 4.11
N LEU A 109 14.71 -7.79 4.12
CA LEU A 109 15.60 -7.25 3.09
C LEU A 109 16.95 -7.97 3.08
N ARG A 110 17.48 -8.33 4.26
CA ARG A 110 18.72 -9.09 4.37
C ARG A 110 18.58 -10.51 3.82
N ALA A 111 17.46 -11.17 4.08
CA ALA A 111 17.14 -12.50 3.53
C ALA A 111 17.05 -12.48 2.00
N LEU A 112 16.59 -11.37 1.42
CA LEU A 112 16.59 -11.15 -0.05
C LEU A 112 17.97 -10.71 -0.59
N GLY A 113 19.03 -10.74 0.21
CA GLY A 113 20.39 -10.38 -0.24
C GLY A 113 20.62 -8.88 -0.46
N CYS A 114 19.71 -8.02 -0.02
CA CYS A 114 19.86 -6.58 -0.17
C CYS A 114 20.74 -5.97 0.93
N LYS A 115 21.48 -4.92 0.58
CA LYS A 115 22.17 -4.08 1.56
C LYS A 115 21.27 -2.91 1.95
N PHE A 116 21.41 -2.48 3.21
CA PHE A 116 20.79 -1.24 3.66
C PHE A 116 21.79 -0.39 4.44
N VAL A 117 21.63 0.92 4.32
CA VAL A 117 22.42 1.93 5.01
C VAL A 117 21.46 2.66 5.96
N LEU A 118 21.74 2.51 7.25
CA LEU A 118 20.97 3.18 8.28
C LEU A 118 21.38 4.66 8.38
N THR A 119 20.41 5.53 8.56
CA THR A 119 20.60 6.95 8.82
C THR A 119 20.07 7.31 10.19
N GLU A 120 20.53 8.42 10.74
CA GLU A 120 20.14 8.90 12.06
C GLU A 120 18.61 9.03 12.18
N GLY A 121 18.04 8.45 13.24
CA GLY A 121 16.61 8.44 13.50
C GLY A 121 15.95 9.82 13.43
N PRO A 122 16.50 10.87 14.11
CA PRO A 122 15.92 12.21 14.10
C PRO A 122 15.82 12.88 12.73
N LYS A 123 16.65 12.46 11.76
CA LYS A 123 16.60 12.98 10.37
C LYS A 123 15.47 12.35 9.53
N GLY A 124 14.86 11.26 10.03
CA GLY A 124 13.74 10.57 9.37
C GLY A 124 14.01 10.26 7.89
N MET A 125 12.95 10.32 7.07
CA MET A 125 13.07 10.05 5.62
C MET A 125 13.92 11.09 4.87
N LYS A 126 13.98 12.34 5.34
CA LYS A 126 14.86 13.36 4.73
C LYS A 126 16.33 12.92 4.79
N GLY A 127 16.76 12.36 5.92
CA GLY A 127 18.11 11.81 6.07
C GLY A 127 18.36 10.61 5.15
N ALA A 128 17.39 9.72 5.00
CA ALA A 128 17.48 8.58 4.10
C ALA A 128 17.59 9.02 2.62
N ILE A 129 16.78 9.99 2.19
CA ILE A 129 16.82 10.57 0.84
C ILE A 129 18.21 11.17 0.56
N ALA A 130 18.69 12.06 1.42
CA ALA A 130 20.00 12.67 1.26
C ALA A 130 21.12 11.63 1.16
N ARG A 131 21.02 10.55 1.95
CA ARG A 131 22.00 9.46 1.90
C ARG A 131 21.93 8.65 0.60
N ALA A 132 20.73 8.40 0.08
CA ALA A 132 20.56 7.73 -1.22
C ALA A 132 21.18 8.56 -2.35
N GLU A 133 20.96 9.87 -2.37
CA GLU A 133 21.54 10.78 -3.36
C GLU A 133 23.08 10.82 -3.31
N GLN A 134 23.65 10.81 -2.10
CA GLN A 134 25.10 10.69 -1.93
C GLN A 134 25.65 9.37 -2.53
N ILE A 135 24.92 8.27 -2.35
CA ILE A 135 25.28 6.97 -2.92
C ILE A 135 25.18 7.03 -4.44
N MET A 136 24.11 7.61 -4.98
CA MET A 136 23.94 7.82 -6.43
C MET A 136 25.09 8.62 -7.02
N THR A 137 25.44 9.74 -6.40
CA THR A 137 26.59 10.58 -6.85
C THR A 137 27.90 9.80 -6.87
N LYS A 138 28.16 8.97 -5.85
CA LYS A 138 29.39 8.14 -5.78
C LYS A 138 29.43 7.00 -6.79
N LEU A 139 28.28 6.42 -7.11
CA LEU A 139 28.19 5.30 -8.06
C LEU A 139 28.07 5.77 -9.52
N GLY A 140 27.55 6.97 -9.75
CA GLY A 140 27.34 7.51 -11.10
C GLY A 140 26.53 6.54 -11.96
N ASP A 141 27.01 6.25 -13.16
CA ASP A 141 26.35 5.39 -14.15
C ASP A 141 26.23 3.90 -13.73
N ARG A 142 26.76 3.53 -12.57
CA ARG A 142 26.63 2.17 -12.01
C ARG A 142 25.41 1.99 -11.11
N ALA A 143 24.59 3.02 -10.94
CA ALA A 143 23.39 2.95 -10.12
C ALA A 143 22.18 3.53 -10.83
N TRP A 144 21.01 3.07 -10.42
CA TRP A 144 19.71 3.57 -10.83
C TRP A 144 18.80 3.75 -9.60
N MET A 145 18.02 4.82 -9.59
CA MET A 145 17.07 5.12 -8.49
C MET A 145 15.65 5.12 -9.02
N PRO A 146 14.79 4.22 -8.49
CA PRO A 146 13.37 4.12 -8.88
C PRO A 146 12.54 5.37 -8.70
N ARG A 147 12.77 6.16 -7.62
CA ARG A 147 12.02 7.38 -7.30
C ARG A 147 10.51 7.17 -7.24
N GLN A 148 10.06 6.31 -6.32
CA GLN A 148 8.67 5.83 -6.20
C GLN A 148 7.60 6.92 -6.20
N PHE A 149 7.91 8.15 -5.78
CA PHE A 149 6.96 9.26 -5.70
C PHE A 149 6.74 9.99 -7.03
N ASP A 150 7.68 9.86 -7.97
CA ASP A 150 7.69 10.61 -9.24
C ASP A 150 7.73 9.68 -10.47
N ASN A 151 8.03 8.40 -10.29
CA ASN A 151 8.16 7.46 -11.40
C ASN A 151 6.80 7.13 -12.02
N PRO A 152 6.59 7.42 -13.33
CA PRO A 152 5.32 7.19 -14.01
C PRO A 152 4.90 5.74 -14.11
N SER A 153 5.82 4.77 -14.01
CA SER A 153 5.52 3.34 -13.97
C SER A 153 4.63 2.96 -12.79
N ASN A 154 4.71 3.74 -11.70
CA ASN A 154 3.88 3.53 -10.51
C ASN A 154 2.38 3.70 -10.81
N PRO A 155 1.84 4.84 -11.22
CA PRO A 155 0.43 4.92 -11.59
C PRO A 155 0.11 4.06 -12.82
N ALA A 156 1.04 3.87 -13.75
CA ALA A 156 0.82 3.09 -14.97
C ALA A 156 0.52 1.62 -14.66
N VAL A 157 1.20 0.97 -13.72
CA VAL A 157 0.91 -0.42 -13.35
C VAL A 157 -0.48 -0.56 -12.73
N HIS A 158 -0.91 0.39 -11.93
CA HIS A 158 -2.27 0.37 -11.36
C HIS A 158 -3.35 0.60 -12.42
N TYR A 159 -3.05 1.41 -13.45
CA TYR A 159 -3.93 1.57 -14.60
C TYR A 159 -4.03 0.27 -15.42
N ARG A 160 -2.90 -0.43 -15.64
CA ARG A 160 -2.85 -1.67 -16.43
C ARG A 160 -3.37 -2.91 -15.69
N THR A 161 -3.39 -2.90 -14.34
CA THR A 161 -3.69 -4.09 -13.54
C THR A 161 -4.78 -3.85 -12.50
N THR A 162 -4.54 -3.06 -11.48
CA THR A 162 -5.48 -2.85 -10.35
C THR A 162 -6.84 -2.31 -10.80
N GLY A 163 -6.86 -1.35 -11.71
CA GLY A 163 -8.09 -0.80 -12.28
C GLY A 163 -8.92 -1.84 -13.01
N PRO A 164 -8.36 -2.56 -14.01
CA PRO A 164 -9.03 -3.68 -14.69
C PRO A 164 -9.51 -4.76 -13.74
N GLU A 165 -8.68 -5.21 -12.79
CA GLU A 165 -9.06 -6.24 -11.83
C GLU A 165 -10.26 -5.83 -10.96
N ILE A 166 -10.34 -4.57 -10.53
CA ILE A 166 -11.50 -4.04 -9.82
C ILE A 166 -12.72 -4.00 -10.73
N TRP A 167 -12.59 -3.51 -11.95
CA TRP A 167 -13.69 -3.39 -12.90
C TRP A 167 -14.29 -4.76 -13.24
N GLU A 168 -13.44 -5.70 -13.64
CA GLU A 168 -13.84 -7.05 -14.03
C GLU A 168 -14.41 -7.85 -12.86
N GLY A 169 -13.72 -7.81 -11.71
CA GLY A 169 -14.15 -8.53 -10.50
C GLY A 169 -15.45 -8.00 -9.90
N THR A 170 -15.83 -6.76 -10.19
CA THR A 170 -17.14 -6.20 -9.83
C THR A 170 -18.16 -6.27 -10.96
N ALA A 171 -17.82 -6.84 -12.12
CA ALA A 171 -18.62 -6.79 -13.34
C ALA A 171 -19.08 -5.35 -13.70
N GLY A 172 -18.23 -4.36 -13.45
CA GLY A 172 -18.52 -2.95 -13.68
C GLY A 172 -19.45 -2.29 -12.66
N ALA A 173 -19.84 -2.99 -11.61
CA ALA A 173 -20.81 -2.48 -10.62
C ALA A 173 -20.20 -1.47 -9.62
N VAL A 174 -18.88 -1.27 -9.61
CA VAL A 174 -18.24 -0.32 -8.69
C VAL A 174 -18.78 1.10 -8.90
N ASP A 175 -19.26 1.73 -7.82
CA ASP A 175 -19.81 3.09 -7.83
C ASP A 175 -18.86 4.10 -7.17
N ILE A 176 -18.12 3.64 -6.14
CA ILE A 176 -17.23 4.48 -5.35
C ILE A 176 -15.93 3.72 -5.12
N PHE A 177 -14.79 4.36 -5.42
CA PHE A 177 -13.46 3.84 -5.15
C PHE A 177 -12.79 4.66 -4.06
N VAL A 178 -12.38 4.00 -2.96
CA VAL A 178 -11.74 4.63 -1.79
C VAL A 178 -10.31 4.13 -1.67
N ALA A 179 -9.33 5.03 -1.73
CA ALA A 179 -7.93 4.67 -1.65
C ALA A 179 -7.10 5.65 -0.81
N GLY A 180 -6.16 5.11 -0.04
CA GLY A 180 -5.18 5.89 0.72
C GLY A 180 -4.10 6.49 -0.18
N VAL A 181 -3.64 7.68 0.15
CA VAL A 181 -2.59 8.35 -0.61
C VAL A 181 -1.25 8.24 0.11
N GLY A 182 -0.41 7.33 -0.40
CA GLY A 182 1.02 7.27 -0.07
C GLY A 182 1.85 7.89 -1.19
N THR A 183 2.15 7.11 -2.23
CA THR A 183 2.82 7.61 -3.44
C THR A 183 1.85 8.18 -4.50
N GLY A 184 0.56 8.05 -4.29
CA GLY A 184 -0.47 8.51 -5.22
C GLY A 184 -0.75 7.57 -6.40
N GLY A 185 0.06 6.52 -6.60
CA GLY A 185 -0.04 5.66 -7.78
C GLY A 185 -1.34 4.88 -7.88
N THR A 186 -1.77 4.24 -6.79
CA THR A 186 -2.99 3.41 -6.78
C THR A 186 -4.23 4.22 -7.12
N ILE A 187 -4.45 5.34 -6.41
CA ILE A 187 -5.63 6.18 -6.63
C ILE A 187 -5.62 6.82 -8.02
N THR A 188 -4.44 7.24 -8.49
CA THR A 188 -4.29 7.85 -9.81
C THR A 188 -4.50 6.81 -10.93
N GLY A 189 -3.76 5.72 -10.88
CA GLY A 189 -3.79 4.72 -11.96
C GLY A 189 -5.11 3.97 -12.04
N ALA A 190 -5.51 3.32 -10.94
CA ALA A 190 -6.79 2.61 -10.89
C ALA A 190 -7.97 3.57 -11.07
N GLY A 191 -7.90 4.75 -10.43
CA GLY A 191 -8.94 5.77 -10.56
C GLY A 191 -9.14 6.26 -12.00
N ARG A 192 -8.06 6.48 -12.76
CA ARG A 192 -8.15 6.85 -14.19
C ARG A 192 -8.85 5.77 -14.99
N TYR A 193 -8.41 4.52 -14.87
CA TYR A 193 -9.04 3.40 -15.58
C TYR A 193 -10.53 3.28 -15.24
N LEU A 194 -10.88 3.31 -13.96
CA LEU A 194 -12.27 3.18 -13.52
C LEU A 194 -13.14 4.35 -14.01
N ARG A 195 -12.60 5.58 -14.04
CA ARG A 195 -13.31 6.75 -14.55
C ARG A 195 -13.53 6.69 -16.06
N GLU A 196 -12.58 6.17 -16.81
CA GLU A 196 -12.75 5.94 -18.26
C GLU A 196 -13.85 4.93 -18.53
N LYS A 197 -13.95 3.85 -17.72
CA LYS A 197 -15.04 2.86 -17.83
C LYS A 197 -16.39 3.36 -17.34
N LYS A 198 -16.39 4.16 -16.28
CA LYS A 198 -17.61 4.70 -15.64
C LYS A 198 -17.37 6.16 -15.24
N PRO A 199 -17.67 7.14 -16.14
CA PRO A 199 -17.44 8.56 -15.84
C PRO A 199 -18.12 9.08 -14.56
N SER A 200 -19.21 8.42 -14.13
CA SER A 200 -19.95 8.75 -12.89
C SER A 200 -19.33 8.18 -11.62
N ILE A 201 -18.23 7.40 -11.71
CA ILE A 201 -17.59 6.84 -10.52
C ILE A 201 -17.09 7.94 -9.60
N ARG A 202 -17.32 7.79 -8.32
CA ARG A 202 -16.79 8.69 -7.29
C ARG A 202 -15.48 8.12 -6.74
N ILE A 203 -14.44 8.94 -6.67
CA ILE A 203 -13.15 8.55 -6.14
C ILE A 203 -12.89 9.37 -4.89
N VAL A 204 -12.53 8.70 -3.80
CA VAL A 204 -12.31 9.28 -2.48
C VAL A 204 -10.88 8.99 -2.05
N ALA A 205 -10.14 10.05 -1.75
CA ALA A 205 -8.79 9.97 -1.19
C ALA A 205 -8.85 9.86 0.34
N VAL A 206 -7.89 9.14 0.92
CA VAL A 206 -7.75 9.03 2.37
C VAL A 206 -6.36 9.50 2.78
N GLU A 207 -6.30 10.35 3.81
CA GLU A 207 -5.07 10.84 4.43
C GLU A 207 -5.15 10.80 5.96
N PRO A 208 -3.99 10.81 6.67
CA PRO A 208 -3.98 10.94 8.13
C PRO A 208 -4.50 12.31 8.60
N ALA A 209 -5.38 12.31 9.60
CA ALA A 209 -5.90 13.55 10.19
C ALA A 209 -4.79 14.38 10.86
N GLU A 210 -3.74 13.73 11.35
CA GLU A 210 -2.59 14.36 11.98
C GLU A 210 -1.65 15.04 10.96
N SER A 211 -1.73 14.65 9.67
CA SER A 211 -0.90 15.19 8.59
C SER A 211 -1.72 15.44 7.32
N PRO A 212 -2.70 16.38 7.37
CA PRO A 212 -3.73 16.52 6.35
C PRO A 212 -3.27 17.37 5.16
N VAL A 213 -2.18 16.99 4.51
CA VAL A 213 -1.51 17.75 3.44
C VAL A 213 -2.40 17.91 2.19
N LEU A 214 -3.17 16.86 1.84
CA LEU A 214 -4.10 16.94 0.69
C LEU A 214 -5.25 17.91 0.95
N SER A 215 -5.61 18.11 2.21
CA SER A 215 -6.62 19.07 2.65
C SER A 215 -6.04 20.47 2.94
N GLY A 216 -4.77 20.74 2.58
CA GLY A 216 -4.11 22.04 2.76
C GLY A 216 -3.56 22.28 4.15
N GLY A 217 -3.46 21.27 5.01
CA GLY A 217 -2.81 21.37 6.31
C GLY A 217 -1.31 21.09 6.29
N GLU A 218 -0.67 21.28 7.42
CA GLU A 218 0.78 21.08 7.59
C GLU A 218 1.13 19.61 7.81
N PRO A 219 2.29 19.14 7.31
CA PRO A 219 2.78 17.80 7.57
C PRO A 219 3.17 17.62 9.03
N SER A 220 2.78 16.51 9.62
CA SER A 220 3.10 16.15 11.01
C SER A 220 3.32 14.64 11.17
N PRO A 221 4.05 14.18 12.19
CA PRO A 221 4.22 12.76 12.48
C PRO A 221 2.89 12.08 12.76
N HIS A 222 2.71 10.87 12.21
CA HIS A 222 1.54 10.02 12.42
C HIS A 222 1.92 8.54 12.42
N LYS A 223 1.00 7.66 12.87
CA LYS A 223 1.22 6.21 13.00
C LYS A 223 0.82 5.41 11.75
N GLN A 224 0.15 6.02 10.77
CA GLN A 224 -0.44 5.35 9.61
C GLN A 224 0.61 5.09 8.52
N GLN A 225 1.44 4.06 8.73
CA GLN A 225 2.53 3.70 7.82
C GLN A 225 1.99 3.34 6.43
N GLY A 226 2.62 3.90 5.38
CA GLY A 226 2.30 3.62 3.98
C GLY A 226 1.44 4.66 3.28
N ILE A 227 0.80 5.56 4.03
CA ILE A 227 0.09 6.74 3.52
C ILE A 227 0.58 8.00 4.22
N GLY A 228 0.19 9.19 3.75
CA GLY A 228 0.55 10.45 4.38
C GLY A 228 2.04 10.75 4.31
N ALA A 229 2.61 10.90 3.11
CA ALA A 229 4.05 11.13 2.90
C ALA A 229 4.57 12.49 3.43
N GLY A 230 3.68 13.38 3.85
CA GLY A 230 4.03 14.74 4.31
C GLY A 230 4.24 15.74 3.17
N PHE A 231 3.94 15.36 1.95
CA PHE A 231 3.94 16.20 0.75
C PHE A 231 3.00 15.63 -0.31
N ILE A 232 2.68 16.41 -1.34
CA ILE A 232 1.89 15.95 -2.50
C ILE A 232 2.84 15.22 -3.46
N PRO A 233 2.67 13.89 -3.70
CA PRO A 233 3.53 13.15 -4.61
C PRO A 233 3.38 13.58 -6.06
N GLY A 234 4.46 13.54 -6.86
CA GLY A 234 4.41 13.83 -8.29
C GLY A 234 3.52 12.86 -9.08
N ASN A 235 3.38 11.63 -8.62
CA ASN A 235 2.49 10.62 -9.21
C ASN A 235 1.00 10.85 -8.92
N LEU A 236 0.64 11.74 -8.00
CA LEU A 236 -0.74 11.99 -7.64
C LEU A 236 -1.41 12.96 -8.62
N ASP A 237 -2.42 12.49 -9.33
CA ASP A 237 -3.35 13.36 -10.02
C ASP A 237 -4.35 13.94 -9.01
N THR A 238 -4.12 15.17 -8.59
CA THR A 238 -4.97 15.85 -7.58
C THR A 238 -6.39 16.16 -8.09
N LYS A 239 -6.68 15.95 -9.37
CA LYS A 239 -8.01 16.09 -9.97
C LYS A 239 -8.76 14.77 -10.08
N ILE A 240 -8.12 13.64 -9.69
CA ILE A 240 -8.74 12.33 -9.84
C ILE A 240 -9.82 12.08 -8.79
N TYR A 241 -9.70 12.62 -7.60
CA TYR A 241 -10.65 12.43 -6.50
C TYR A 241 -11.55 13.66 -6.31
N GLN A 242 -12.74 13.45 -5.75
CA GLN A 242 -13.73 14.49 -5.47
C GLN A 242 -13.82 14.83 -3.99
N GLU A 243 -13.22 13.97 -3.15
CA GLU A 243 -13.29 14.11 -1.69
C GLU A 243 -12.00 13.59 -1.07
N VAL A 244 -11.59 14.20 0.04
CA VAL A 244 -10.53 13.72 0.93
C VAL A 244 -11.13 13.44 2.30
N ILE A 245 -10.95 12.23 2.81
CA ILE A 245 -11.35 11.84 4.17
C ILE A 245 -10.10 11.76 5.04
N LYS A 246 -10.13 12.53 6.13
CA LYS A 246 -9.09 12.51 7.16
C LYS A 246 -9.42 11.45 8.20
N VAL A 247 -8.47 10.57 8.50
CA VAL A 247 -8.64 9.48 9.46
C VAL A 247 -7.61 9.62 10.58
N THR A 248 -8.05 9.56 11.83
CA THR A 248 -7.17 9.63 12.99
C THR A 248 -6.37 8.34 13.15
N ASN A 249 -5.23 8.40 13.87
CA ASN A 249 -4.45 7.21 14.20
C ASN A 249 -5.29 6.18 14.97
N ASP A 250 -6.14 6.64 15.88
CA ASP A 250 -6.95 5.76 16.74
C ASP A 250 -8.06 5.06 15.94
N ASP A 251 -8.75 5.78 15.04
CA ASP A 251 -9.75 5.20 14.14
C ASP A 251 -9.12 4.15 13.21
N ALA A 252 -7.93 4.45 12.68
CA ALA A 252 -7.18 3.55 11.81
C ALA A 252 -6.80 2.24 12.54
N ILE A 253 -6.28 2.35 13.75
CA ILE A 253 -5.89 1.22 14.59
C ILE A 253 -7.13 0.40 15.00
N ALA A 254 -8.17 1.07 15.47
CA ALA A 254 -9.42 0.41 15.86
C ALA A 254 -10.03 -0.38 14.70
N MET A 255 -10.06 0.19 13.49
CA MET A 255 -10.60 -0.47 12.32
C MET A 255 -9.70 -1.64 11.86
N ALA A 256 -8.37 -1.53 11.90
CA ALA A 256 -7.49 -2.65 11.59
C ALA A 256 -7.73 -3.84 12.53
N ARG A 257 -7.92 -3.58 13.82
CA ARG A 257 -8.29 -4.60 14.83
C ARG A 257 -9.67 -5.21 14.57
N ARG A 258 -10.65 -4.38 14.16
CA ARG A 258 -12.00 -4.87 13.79
C ARG A 258 -11.97 -5.77 12.57
N LEU A 259 -11.20 -5.40 11.53
CA LEU A 259 -11.01 -6.25 10.35
C LEU A 259 -10.46 -7.62 10.74
N ALA A 260 -9.45 -7.67 11.60
CA ALA A 260 -8.87 -8.94 12.05
C ALA A 260 -9.88 -9.78 12.85
N ARG A 261 -10.61 -9.17 13.80
CA ARG A 261 -11.49 -9.90 14.72
C ARG A 261 -12.86 -10.24 14.13
N GLN A 262 -13.39 -9.42 13.23
CA GLN A 262 -14.74 -9.57 12.68
C GLN A 262 -14.77 -10.18 11.28
N GLU A 263 -13.76 -9.88 10.45
CA GLU A 263 -13.72 -10.35 9.05
C GLU A 263 -12.61 -11.37 8.79
N ALA A 264 -11.80 -11.71 9.81
CA ALA A 264 -10.56 -12.50 9.66
C ALA A 264 -9.57 -11.90 8.64
N ILE A 265 -9.60 -10.57 8.45
CA ILE A 265 -8.71 -9.83 7.57
C ILE A 265 -7.62 -9.19 8.40
N PHE A 266 -6.47 -9.86 8.50
CA PHE A 266 -5.32 -9.39 9.25
C PHE A 266 -4.50 -8.43 8.40
N ALA A 267 -4.60 -7.11 8.64
CA ALA A 267 -4.09 -6.07 7.76
C ALA A 267 -3.34 -4.96 8.50
N GLY A 268 -2.53 -4.18 7.77
CA GLY A 268 -1.78 -3.04 8.34
C GLY A 268 -2.66 -1.83 8.67
N ILE A 269 -2.06 -0.84 9.35
CA ILE A 269 -2.77 0.36 9.85
C ILE A 269 -3.38 1.18 8.72
N SER A 270 -2.68 1.35 7.60
CA SER A 270 -3.22 2.09 6.44
C SER A 270 -4.46 1.43 5.85
N SER A 271 -4.55 0.10 5.91
CA SER A 271 -5.73 -0.64 5.51
C SER A 271 -6.91 -0.35 6.44
N GLY A 272 -6.64 -0.24 7.75
CA GLY A 272 -7.62 0.23 8.73
C GLY A 272 -8.15 1.64 8.39
N SER A 273 -7.27 2.58 8.06
CA SER A 273 -7.64 3.93 7.65
C SER A 273 -8.55 3.93 6.43
N ILE A 274 -8.17 3.21 5.38
CA ILE A 274 -8.92 3.15 4.12
C ILE A 274 -10.29 2.49 4.35
N THR A 275 -10.34 1.42 5.14
CA THR A 275 -11.60 0.74 5.45
C THR A 275 -12.50 1.60 6.33
N TRP A 276 -11.95 2.32 7.31
CA TRP A 276 -12.73 3.27 8.12
C TRP A 276 -13.39 4.34 7.23
N ALA A 277 -12.63 4.93 6.31
CA ALA A 277 -13.16 5.89 5.35
C ALA A 277 -14.24 5.26 4.44
N ALA A 278 -14.04 4.02 3.99
CA ALA A 278 -15.02 3.30 3.20
C ALA A 278 -16.33 3.07 3.97
N VAL A 279 -16.26 2.77 5.28
CA VAL A 279 -17.43 2.66 6.17
C VAL A 279 -18.13 4.00 6.28
N GLN A 280 -17.40 5.12 6.48
CA GLN A 280 -18.02 6.46 6.51
C GLN A 280 -18.75 6.80 5.20
N VAL A 281 -18.16 6.45 4.05
CA VAL A 281 -18.80 6.64 2.74
C VAL A 281 -20.04 5.74 2.59
N ALA A 282 -19.92 4.47 2.98
CA ALA A 282 -21.00 3.49 2.83
C ALA A 282 -22.19 3.76 3.77
N SER A 283 -21.97 4.43 4.91
CA SER A 283 -23.02 4.77 5.87
C SER A 283 -23.93 5.93 5.43
N ARG A 284 -23.58 6.66 4.39
CA ARG A 284 -24.33 7.82 3.92
C ARG A 284 -25.61 7.38 3.22
N PRO A 285 -26.79 7.95 3.55
CA PRO A 285 -28.05 7.57 2.93
C PRO A 285 -28.08 7.68 1.41
N GLU A 286 -27.41 8.69 0.84
CA GLU A 286 -27.31 8.90 -0.61
C GLU A 286 -26.50 7.82 -1.35
N ASN A 287 -25.81 6.97 -0.61
CA ASN A 287 -25.06 5.85 -1.15
C ASN A 287 -25.82 4.51 -1.05
N LYS A 288 -27.10 4.54 -0.68
CA LYS A 288 -27.94 3.34 -0.61
C LYS A 288 -27.90 2.55 -1.92
N GLY A 289 -27.62 1.25 -1.81
CA GLY A 289 -27.56 0.32 -2.93
C GLY A 289 -26.28 0.38 -3.76
N LYS A 290 -25.37 1.31 -3.48
CA LYS A 290 -24.08 1.45 -4.19
C LYS A 290 -23.05 0.40 -3.74
N LEU A 291 -22.06 0.18 -4.60
CA LEU A 291 -20.89 -0.65 -4.31
C LEU A 291 -19.67 0.24 -4.07
N VAL A 292 -19.15 0.20 -2.86
CA VAL A 292 -17.90 0.86 -2.45
C VAL A 292 -16.77 -0.16 -2.54
N VAL A 293 -15.73 0.15 -3.30
CA VAL A 293 -14.49 -0.66 -3.33
C VAL A 293 -13.38 0.09 -2.62
N SER A 294 -12.71 -0.56 -1.67
CA SER A 294 -11.55 -0.05 -0.97
C SER A 294 -10.34 -0.98 -1.11
N VAL A 295 -9.18 -0.62 -0.55
CA VAL A 295 -7.94 -1.36 -0.71
C VAL A 295 -7.39 -1.79 0.64
N ILE A 296 -7.08 -3.07 0.80
CA ILE A 296 -6.19 -3.59 1.85
C ILE A 296 -4.78 -3.61 1.29
N CYS A 297 -3.90 -2.78 1.86
CA CYS A 297 -2.58 -2.50 1.28
C CYS A 297 -1.56 -3.61 1.53
N ASP A 298 -1.61 -4.26 2.69
CA ASP A 298 -0.67 -5.28 3.13
C ASP A 298 -1.25 -6.15 4.25
N PHE A 299 -0.53 -7.22 4.61
CA PHE A 299 -0.86 -8.08 5.75
C PHE A 299 -0.35 -7.53 7.08
N GLY A 300 -1.02 -7.97 8.17
CA GLY A 300 -0.78 -7.54 9.55
C GLY A 300 0.50 -8.05 10.20
N GLU A 301 1.12 -9.13 9.69
CA GLU A 301 2.33 -9.73 10.28
C GLU A 301 3.49 -8.73 10.40
N ARG A 302 3.54 -7.74 9.54
CA ARG A 302 4.55 -6.66 9.56
C ARG A 302 4.40 -5.69 10.72
N TYR A 303 3.31 -5.83 11.49
CA TYR A 303 2.90 -4.91 12.54
C TYR A 303 2.71 -5.61 13.89
N LEU A 304 3.13 -6.88 14.04
CA LEU A 304 2.99 -7.63 15.29
C LEU A 304 3.68 -6.97 16.48
N SER A 305 4.85 -6.36 16.26
CA SER A 305 5.56 -5.56 17.26
C SER A 305 5.08 -4.11 17.37
N ASN A 306 4.07 -3.70 16.58
CA ASN A 306 3.52 -2.35 16.58
C ASN A 306 2.32 -2.25 17.52
N PRO A 307 2.06 -1.11 18.16
CA PRO A 307 0.89 -0.91 19.03
C PRO A 307 -0.47 -1.28 18.42
N VAL A 308 -0.59 -1.42 17.12
CA VAL A 308 -1.82 -1.93 16.51
C VAL A 308 -2.15 -3.35 16.95
N TYR A 309 -1.14 -4.20 17.20
CA TYR A 309 -1.33 -5.59 17.58
C TYR A 309 -0.53 -6.02 18.82
N ALA A 310 0.55 -5.28 19.21
CA ALA A 310 1.43 -5.67 20.32
C ALA A 310 0.73 -5.64 21.69
N ASP A 311 -0.23 -4.73 21.87
CA ASP A 311 -0.88 -4.46 23.17
C ASP A 311 -2.36 -4.90 23.17
N LEU A 312 -2.68 -5.99 22.46
CA LEU A 312 -4.04 -6.52 22.47
C LEU A 312 -4.28 -7.24 23.81
N PRO A 313 -5.42 -6.96 24.47
CA PRO A 313 -5.82 -7.78 25.62
C PRO A 313 -6.16 -9.20 25.15
N ASP A 314 -5.98 -10.14 26.06
CA ASP A 314 -6.47 -11.49 25.83
C ASP A 314 -7.97 -11.48 25.53
N PRO A 315 -8.44 -12.41 24.67
CA PRO A 315 -9.87 -12.54 24.42
C PRO A 315 -10.60 -12.88 25.73
N ASP A 316 -11.78 -12.30 25.90
CA ASP A 316 -12.65 -12.60 27.03
C ASP A 316 -13.37 -13.95 26.74
N TYR A 317 -12.96 -14.98 27.46
CA TYR A 317 -13.58 -16.32 27.50
C TYR A 317 -14.05 -16.66 28.91
N SER A 318 -14.44 -15.65 29.70
CA SER A 318 -14.88 -15.82 31.09
C SER A 318 -16.01 -16.85 31.24
N ASP A 319 -16.84 -17.01 30.22
CA ASP A 319 -17.89 -18.05 30.14
C ASP A 319 -17.34 -19.47 29.96
N LEU A 320 -16.07 -19.63 29.55
CA LEU A 320 -15.40 -20.91 29.32
C LEU A 320 -14.28 -21.19 30.31
N GLU A 321 -13.96 -20.30 31.23
CA GLU A 321 -12.82 -20.43 32.15
C GLU A 321 -12.81 -21.76 32.92
N ALA A 322 -13.95 -22.24 33.38
CA ALA A 322 -14.06 -23.52 34.09
C ALA A 322 -13.74 -24.75 33.20
N ALA A 323 -13.84 -24.60 31.88
CA ALA A 323 -13.48 -25.66 30.92
C ALA A 323 -12.03 -25.53 30.42
N LEU A 324 -11.40 -24.38 30.60
CA LEU A 324 -10.03 -24.08 30.17
C LEU A 324 -8.99 -24.32 31.30
N ALA A 325 -9.43 -24.41 32.56
CA ALA A 325 -8.62 -24.74 33.73
C ALA A 325 -8.41 -26.25 33.86
#